data_c377dc66be9d2a92b04dfa218da8ed93
#
_entry.id   c377dc66be9d2a92b04dfa218da8ed93
#
_cell.length_a   1.000
_cell.length_b   1.000
_cell.length_c   1.000
_cell.angle_alpha   90.00
_cell.angle_beta   90.00
_cell.angle_gamma   90.00
#
_symmetry.space_group_name_H-M   'P 1'
#
loop_
_entity.id
_entity.type
_entity.pdbx_description
1 polymer ?
#
loop_
_entity_poly.entity_id
_entity_poly.type
_entity_poly.pdbx_seq_one_letter_code
_entity_poly.pdbx_strand_id
1 'polypeptide(L)'
;MLKYTIKRLFQSLLTVLLIISVVFLLLRLLPTDYFFTEEQLIKLTEEQQQDLLRANGYLDPPFVQLANFYKNLVKTEHKAHYFDSVNLVDDDTFEIIFHNKNAAAQVKPEEVLFERADGQNPEDNVKVTAAAVSSENPNVVVLTTENPVQKKLAYRVTVGVHNGTFTVRKEGKAVAIKDEKSTDTMDYLLNMRVWLNFGKSHRVQTGLDVTEIIASKIAISMRIGLCALAIALAVGVPLGIMQARYKDGLLDGAGQAFTIFINAVPSLVTYFLVMIAGSRLFGLPIQYTVTDPKSAILPMIALSMGSIASYMLWMRRYMVDELNKDYIRLAKLKGMSTTQVMFRHVMKNAFLPLAQYLPYSVLLTVGGSILVEKMFGVPGLGNLLPDAIAKYDSNLVIAIVSLYASLGIIGLFLGDVLMIMLDPRIRLTEKGGSR
;
A
#
# COMPACT_ATOMS: atom_id res chain seq x y z
N MET A 1 17.33 16.41 -17.68
CA MET A 1 16.90 15.49 -16.60
C MET A 1 15.46 15.71 -16.19
N LEU A 2 15.08 16.87 -15.66
CA LEU A 2 13.70 17.12 -15.18
C LEU A 2 12.62 16.82 -16.23
N LYS A 3 12.77 17.31 -17.45
CA LYS A 3 11.82 17.09 -18.57
C LYS A 3 11.63 15.62 -18.92
N TYR A 4 12.71 14.83 -18.90
CA TYR A 4 12.64 13.38 -19.12
C TYR A 4 11.93 12.67 -17.97
N THR A 5 12.28 12.98 -16.73
CA THR A 5 11.67 12.39 -15.54
C THR A 5 10.17 12.69 -15.48
N ILE A 6 9.77 13.92 -15.78
CA ILE A 6 8.36 14.32 -15.87
C ILE A 6 7.64 13.55 -16.98
N LYS A 7 8.25 13.44 -18.18
CA LYS A 7 7.68 12.66 -19.28
C LYS A 7 7.48 11.20 -18.91
N ARG A 8 8.49 10.58 -18.28
CA ARG A 8 8.43 9.20 -17.80
C ARG A 8 7.35 9.02 -16.72
N LEU A 9 7.28 9.94 -15.76
CA LEU A 9 6.25 9.93 -14.73
C LEU A 9 4.83 9.99 -15.35
N PHE A 10 4.64 10.89 -16.32
CA PHE A 10 3.36 10.99 -17.03
C PHE A 10 3.02 9.71 -17.79
N GLN A 11 3.98 9.13 -18.51
CA GLN A 11 3.79 7.84 -19.20
C GLN A 11 3.45 6.72 -18.21
N SER A 12 4.14 6.66 -17.08
CA SER A 12 3.90 5.68 -16.02
C SER A 12 2.46 5.81 -15.47
N LEU A 13 2.03 7.04 -15.17
CA LEU A 13 0.68 7.30 -14.69
C LEU A 13 -0.38 6.90 -15.73
N LEU A 14 -0.17 7.28 -17.00
CA LEU A 14 -1.08 6.91 -18.08
C LEU A 14 -1.20 5.39 -18.24
N THR A 15 -0.09 4.67 -18.12
CA THR A 15 -0.09 3.20 -18.20
C THR A 15 -0.87 2.56 -17.04
N VAL A 16 -0.69 3.07 -15.81
CA VAL A 16 -1.49 2.60 -14.65
C VAL A 16 -2.98 2.83 -14.88
N LEU A 17 -3.37 4.04 -15.29
CA LEU A 17 -4.77 4.37 -15.57
C LEU A 17 -5.35 3.49 -16.67
N LEU A 18 -4.59 3.22 -17.73
CA LEU A 18 -5.01 2.33 -18.81
C LEU A 18 -5.25 0.90 -18.31
N ILE A 19 -4.31 0.34 -17.51
CA ILE A 19 -4.45 -1.00 -16.96
C ILE A 19 -5.71 -1.08 -16.07
N ILE A 20 -5.89 -0.12 -15.16
CA ILE A 20 -7.06 -0.06 -14.27
C ILE A 20 -8.35 0.01 -15.11
N SER A 21 -8.39 0.87 -16.14
CA SER A 21 -9.56 1.02 -17.01
C SER A 21 -9.90 -0.27 -17.73
N VAL A 22 -8.91 -0.95 -18.32
CA VAL A 22 -9.12 -2.22 -19.03
C VAL A 22 -9.65 -3.28 -18.09
N VAL A 23 -9.03 -3.46 -16.91
CA VAL A 23 -9.48 -4.44 -15.91
C VAL A 23 -10.87 -4.12 -15.40
N PHE A 24 -11.15 -2.85 -15.11
CA PHE A 24 -12.48 -2.40 -14.70
C PHE A 24 -13.54 -2.76 -15.76
N LEU A 25 -13.30 -2.41 -17.02
CA LEU A 25 -14.24 -2.69 -18.10
C LEU A 25 -14.46 -4.18 -18.33
N LEU A 26 -13.39 -5.00 -18.25
CA LEU A 26 -13.51 -6.45 -18.37
C LEU A 26 -14.37 -7.05 -17.24
N LEU A 27 -14.20 -6.59 -16.00
CA LEU A 27 -15.00 -7.05 -14.87
C LEU A 27 -16.46 -6.61 -14.96
N ARG A 28 -16.78 -5.53 -15.68
CA ARG A 28 -18.15 -5.08 -15.94
C ARG A 28 -18.88 -5.91 -17.01
N LEU A 29 -18.17 -6.80 -17.71
CA LEU A 29 -18.80 -7.79 -18.61
C LEU A 29 -19.30 -9.03 -17.85
N LEU A 30 -18.99 -9.16 -16.58
CA LEU A 30 -19.49 -10.25 -15.72
C LEU A 30 -21.00 -10.08 -15.45
N PRO A 31 -21.74 -11.16 -15.24
CA PRO A 31 -23.15 -11.12 -14.83
C PRO A 31 -23.35 -10.28 -13.57
N THR A 32 -24.50 -9.61 -13.52
CA THR A 32 -24.82 -8.66 -12.43
C THR A 32 -24.98 -9.33 -11.06
N ASP A 33 -25.25 -10.64 -11.03
CA ASP A 33 -25.36 -11.42 -9.78
C ASP A 33 -24.09 -11.41 -8.94
N TYR A 34 -22.94 -11.17 -9.56
CA TYR A 34 -21.65 -11.09 -8.84
C TYR A 34 -21.47 -9.80 -8.02
N PHE A 35 -22.36 -8.81 -8.19
CA PHE A 35 -22.34 -7.59 -7.37
C PHE A 35 -23.09 -7.73 -6.04
N PHE A 36 -23.79 -8.83 -5.85
CA PHE A 36 -24.50 -9.12 -4.61
C PHE A 36 -23.70 -10.05 -3.71
N THR A 37 -23.94 -9.94 -2.41
CA THR A 37 -23.53 -10.97 -1.46
C THR A 37 -24.43 -12.21 -1.62
N GLU A 38 -23.97 -13.39 -1.17
CA GLU A 38 -24.80 -14.60 -1.20
C GLU A 38 -26.10 -14.44 -0.40
N GLU A 39 -26.00 -13.72 0.73
CA GLU A 39 -27.16 -13.40 1.57
C GLU A 39 -28.16 -12.49 0.85
N GLN A 40 -27.70 -11.50 0.10
CA GLN A 40 -28.55 -10.63 -0.70
C GLN A 40 -29.26 -11.36 -1.84
N LEU A 41 -28.58 -12.28 -2.52
CA LEU A 41 -29.17 -13.08 -3.58
C LEU A 41 -30.33 -13.97 -3.07
N ILE A 42 -30.24 -14.44 -1.81
CA ILE A 42 -31.27 -15.28 -1.19
C ILE A 42 -32.44 -14.45 -0.66
N LYS A 43 -32.16 -13.29 -0.08
CA LYS A 43 -33.16 -12.49 0.65
C LYS A 43 -33.89 -11.47 -0.21
N LEU A 44 -33.28 -10.99 -1.29
CA LEU A 44 -33.87 -9.94 -2.11
C LEU A 44 -34.67 -10.51 -3.28
N THR A 45 -35.81 -9.90 -3.55
CA THR A 45 -36.58 -10.17 -4.76
C THR A 45 -35.86 -9.61 -5.99
N GLU A 46 -36.19 -10.11 -7.19
CA GLU A 46 -35.58 -9.62 -8.45
C GLU A 46 -35.77 -8.09 -8.61
N GLU A 47 -36.91 -7.55 -8.21
CA GLU A 47 -37.19 -6.13 -8.27
C GLU A 47 -36.27 -5.34 -7.32
N GLN A 48 -36.11 -5.80 -6.09
CA GLN A 48 -35.19 -5.22 -5.10
C GLN A 48 -33.72 -5.30 -5.54
N GLN A 49 -33.33 -6.38 -6.20
CA GLN A 49 -31.99 -6.53 -6.79
C GLN A 49 -31.78 -5.50 -7.89
N GLN A 50 -32.74 -5.32 -8.79
CA GLN A 50 -32.64 -4.30 -9.85
C GLN A 50 -32.58 -2.88 -9.29
N ASP A 51 -33.36 -2.57 -8.28
CA ASP A 51 -33.35 -1.26 -7.62
C ASP A 51 -31.99 -0.99 -6.95
N LEU A 52 -31.40 -2.01 -6.33
CA LEU A 52 -30.07 -1.91 -5.72
C LEU A 52 -28.97 -1.71 -6.79
N LEU A 53 -29.08 -2.39 -7.93
CA LEU A 53 -28.16 -2.21 -9.06
C LEU A 53 -28.26 -0.79 -9.63
N ARG A 54 -29.49 -0.25 -9.77
CA ARG A 54 -29.73 1.14 -10.20
C ARG A 54 -29.15 2.15 -9.21
N ALA A 55 -29.44 1.97 -7.93
CA ALA A 55 -28.98 2.87 -6.88
C ALA A 55 -27.45 2.95 -6.81
N ASN A 56 -26.74 1.85 -7.13
CA ASN A 56 -25.29 1.78 -7.18
C ASN A 56 -24.70 2.11 -8.57
N GLY A 57 -25.53 2.45 -9.57
CA GLY A 57 -25.09 2.77 -10.92
C GLY A 57 -24.52 1.60 -11.72
N TYR A 58 -24.80 0.34 -11.31
CA TYR A 58 -24.31 -0.85 -12.03
C TYR A 58 -25.04 -1.12 -13.35
N LEU A 59 -26.20 -0.52 -13.55
CA LEU A 59 -26.96 -0.57 -14.82
C LEU A 59 -26.58 0.55 -15.77
N ASP A 60 -25.74 1.50 -15.36
CA ASP A 60 -25.24 2.56 -16.22
C ASP A 60 -24.32 2.00 -17.32
N PRO A 61 -24.15 2.72 -18.45
CA PRO A 61 -23.17 2.33 -19.45
C PRO A 61 -21.76 2.16 -18.84
N PRO A 62 -20.96 1.16 -19.26
CA PRO A 62 -19.67 0.85 -18.64
C PRO A 62 -18.69 2.02 -18.54
N PHE A 63 -18.72 2.94 -19.52
CA PHE A 63 -17.86 4.14 -19.47
C PHE A 63 -18.32 5.15 -18.43
N VAL A 64 -19.64 5.25 -18.16
CA VAL A 64 -20.18 6.09 -17.08
C VAL A 64 -19.78 5.51 -15.72
N GLN A 65 -19.87 4.20 -15.57
CA GLN A 65 -19.41 3.50 -14.38
C GLN A 65 -17.90 3.71 -14.13
N LEU A 66 -17.08 3.66 -15.21
CA LEU A 66 -15.65 3.93 -15.12
C LEU A 66 -15.36 5.37 -14.68
N ALA A 67 -16.08 6.35 -15.24
CA ALA A 67 -15.94 7.75 -14.84
C ALA A 67 -16.32 7.96 -13.36
N ASN A 68 -17.41 7.35 -12.92
CA ASN A 68 -17.85 7.37 -11.52
C ASN A 68 -16.85 6.67 -10.59
N PHE A 69 -16.24 5.57 -11.02
CA PHE A 69 -15.18 4.89 -10.28
C PHE A 69 -14.00 5.83 -10.05
N TYR A 70 -13.46 6.49 -11.10
CA TYR A 70 -12.34 7.42 -10.94
C TYR A 70 -12.69 8.64 -10.09
N LYS A 71 -13.92 9.17 -10.22
CA LYS A 71 -14.41 10.28 -9.38
C LYS A 71 -14.42 9.91 -7.89
N ASN A 72 -14.73 8.66 -7.57
CA ASN A 72 -14.85 8.17 -6.21
C ASN A 72 -13.58 7.47 -5.69
N LEU A 73 -12.57 7.27 -6.56
CA LEU A 73 -11.35 6.53 -6.22
C LEU A 73 -10.51 7.25 -5.16
N VAL A 74 -10.42 8.56 -5.27
CA VAL A 74 -9.68 9.37 -4.29
C VAL A 74 -10.67 10.05 -3.36
N LYS A 75 -10.64 9.65 -2.11
CA LYS A 75 -11.39 10.32 -1.05
C LYS A 75 -10.44 11.09 -0.15
N THR A 76 -10.90 12.26 0.21
CA THR A 76 -10.22 13.12 1.19
C THR A 76 -11.10 13.23 2.41
N GLU A 77 -10.55 12.96 3.56
CA GLU A 77 -11.22 13.09 4.85
C GLU A 77 -10.27 13.82 5.80
N HIS A 78 -10.80 14.79 6.52
CA HIS A 78 -10.01 15.42 7.58
C HIS A 78 -9.98 14.49 8.78
N LYS A 79 -8.79 14.23 9.31
CA LYS A 79 -8.61 13.46 10.54
C LYS A 79 -9.18 14.17 11.75
N ALA A 80 -9.36 15.44 11.64
CA ALA A 80 -9.78 16.28 12.71
C ALA A 80 -11.30 16.23 12.88
N HIS A 81 -11.74 16.31 14.11
CA HIS A 81 -13.14 16.31 14.48
C HIS A 81 -13.79 17.64 14.06
N TYR A 82 -14.18 17.75 12.79
CA TYR A 82 -14.97 18.89 12.32
C TYR A 82 -16.36 18.79 12.87
N PHE A 83 -16.78 19.83 13.60
CA PHE A 83 -18.17 19.99 13.97
C PHE A 83 -18.76 21.21 13.25
N ASP A 84 -20.01 21.03 12.77
CA ASP A 84 -20.73 22.07 12.02
C ASP A 84 -21.42 23.04 12.96
N SER A 85 -21.91 22.53 14.09
CA SER A 85 -22.64 23.35 15.06
C SER A 85 -22.62 22.72 16.45
N VAL A 86 -22.85 23.57 17.46
CA VAL A 86 -23.13 23.17 18.84
C VAL A 86 -24.50 23.70 19.20
N ASN A 87 -25.36 22.81 19.65
CA ASN A 87 -26.71 23.11 20.12
C ASN A 87 -26.75 22.91 21.62
N LEU A 88 -27.35 23.87 22.33
CA LEU A 88 -27.68 23.73 23.74
C LEU A 88 -29.07 23.07 23.83
N VAL A 89 -29.14 21.87 24.40
CA VAL A 89 -30.40 21.13 24.61
C VAL A 89 -31.00 21.55 25.95
N ASP A 90 -30.22 21.45 27.03
CA ASP A 90 -30.51 21.88 28.37
C ASP A 90 -29.39 22.71 28.95
N ASP A 91 -29.54 23.27 30.16
CA ASP A 91 -28.52 24.15 30.77
C ASP A 91 -27.15 23.43 31.00
N ASP A 92 -27.13 22.10 30.98
CA ASP A 92 -25.96 21.24 31.17
C ASP A 92 -25.71 20.24 30.04
N THR A 93 -26.56 20.21 29.01
CA THR A 93 -26.51 19.23 27.93
C THR A 93 -26.36 19.91 26.57
N PHE A 94 -25.34 19.51 25.83
CA PHE A 94 -24.98 20.04 24.51
C PHE A 94 -25.00 18.95 23.46
N GLU A 95 -25.39 19.30 22.27
CA GLU A 95 -25.23 18.51 21.08
C GLU A 95 -24.16 19.13 20.20
N ILE A 96 -23.11 18.37 19.86
CA ILE A 96 -22.15 18.75 18.83
C ILE A 96 -22.46 17.95 17.57
N ILE A 97 -22.75 18.65 16.48
CA ILE A 97 -23.02 18.05 15.18
C ILE A 97 -21.73 18.00 14.38
N PHE A 98 -21.26 16.79 14.09
CA PHE A 98 -20.06 16.56 13.30
C PHE A 98 -20.40 16.39 11.83
N HIS A 99 -19.51 16.84 10.97
CA HIS A 99 -19.61 16.62 9.52
C HIS A 99 -19.52 15.14 9.14
N ASN A 100 -18.90 14.31 9.98
CA ASN A 100 -18.69 12.89 9.73
C ASN A 100 -19.02 12.04 10.98
N LYS A 101 -19.84 10.99 10.78
CA LYS A 101 -20.19 10.03 11.83
C LYS A 101 -19.00 9.32 12.47
N ASN A 102 -17.91 9.11 11.71
CA ASN A 102 -16.69 8.49 12.24
C ASN A 102 -15.94 9.42 13.19
N ALA A 103 -16.01 10.72 12.97
CA ALA A 103 -15.49 11.73 13.89
C ALA A 103 -16.30 11.75 15.19
N ALA A 104 -17.63 11.73 15.09
CA ALA A 104 -18.52 11.68 16.24
C ALA A 104 -18.25 10.43 17.12
N ALA A 105 -18.04 9.26 16.52
CA ALA A 105 -17.79 8.01 17.24
C ALA A 105 -16.44 7.97 17.99
N GLN A 106 -15.49 8.86 17.68
CA GLN A 106 -14.15 8.89 18.28
C GLN A 106 -14.02 9.91 19.41
N VAL A 107 -15.05 10.74 19.65
CA VAL A 107 -14.99 11.79 20.68
C VAL A 107 -15.03 11.19 22.07
N LYS A 108 -14.02 11.50 22.87
CA LYS A 108 -13.96 11.16 24.29
C LYS A 108 -14.22 12.41 25.14
N PRO A 109 -14.87 12.28 26.31
CA PRO A 109 -15.10 13.42 27.19
C PRO A 109 -13.86 14.22 27.52
N GLU A 110 -12.71 13.53 27.65
CA GLU A 110 -11.39 14.09 28.01
C GLU A 110 -10.80 14.96 26.87
N GLU A 111 -11.26 14.79 25.63
CA GLU A 111 -10.78 15.51 24.46
C GLU A 111 -11.61 16.78 24.17
N VAL A 112 -12.69 16.98 24.91
CA VAL A 112 -13.58 18.14 24.73
C VAL A 112 -13.32 19.13 25.85
N LEU A 113 -12.86 20.33 25.47
CA LEU A 113 -12.63 21.44 26.38
C LEU A 113 -13.69 22.53 26.12
N PHE A 114 -14.34 22.98 27.19
CA PHE A 114 -15.23 24.14 27.19
C PHE A 114 -14.56 25.23 27.99
N GLU A 115 -14.15 26.29 27.32
CA GLU A 115 -13.48 27.43 27.94
C GLU A 115 -14.31 28.70 27.75
N ARG A 116 -14.25 29.61 28.69
CA ARG A 116 -14.83 30.95 28.46
C ARG A 116 -13.99 31.69 27.41
N ALA A 117 -14.66 32.28 26.43
CA ALA A 117 -14.02 33.00 25.34
C ALA A 117 -13.31 34.28 25.77
N ASP A 118 -13.62 34.81 26.96
CA ASP A 118 -12.99 36.00 27.55
C ASP A 118 -11.70 35.70 28.34
N GLY A 119 -11.40 34.44 28.58
CA GLY A 119 -10.10 33.96 29.06
C GLY A 119 -9.66 34.43 30.47
N GLN A 120 -10.58 34.94 31.29
CA GLN A 120 -10.19 35.61 32.52
C GLN A 120 -9.93 34.70 33.73
N ASN A 121 -10.50 33.49 33.80
CA ASN A 121 -10.24 32.54 34.89
C ASN A 121 -10.34 31.08 34.45
N PRO A 122 -9.32 30.24 34.67
CA PRO A 122 -9.39 28.79 34.38
C PRO A 122 -10.46 28.04 35.21
N GLU A 123 -10.86 28.60 36.35
CA GLU A 123 -11.91 28.02 37.24
C GLU A 123 -13.30 28.12 36.64
N ASP A 124 -13.49 29.01 35.64
CA ASP A 124 -14.75 29.16 34.92
C ASP A 124 -14.92 28.20 33.74
N ASN A 125 -13.94 27.30 33.51
CA ASN A 125 -14.00 26.29 32.47
C ASN A 125 -15.04 25.23 32.82
N VAL A 126 -15.85 24.87 31.83
CA VAL A 126 -16.90 23.87 32.03
C VAL A 126 -16.33 22.49 31.75
N LYS A 127 -16.32 21.63 32.76
CA LYS A 127 -15.83 20.27 32.60
C LYS A 127 -16.89 19.36 31.99
N VAL A 128 -16.51 18.64 30.94
CA VAL A 128 -17.37 17.64 30.32
C VAL A 128 -17.26 16.32 31.11
N THR A 129 -18.39 15.80 31.54
CA THR A 129 -18.48 14.59 32.37
C THR A 129 -18.83 13.35 31.53
N ALA A 130 -19.59 13.52 30.45
CA ALA A 130 -19.99 12.44 29.57
C ALA A 130 -20.04 12.88 28.12
N ALA A 131 -19.72 11.95 27.22
CA ALA A 131 -19.92 12.10 25.77
C ALA A 131 -20.52 10.81 25.23
N ALA A 132 -21.64 10.91 24.51
CA ALA A 132 -22.29 9.76 23.90
C ALA A 132 -22.79 10.13 22.50
N VAL A 133 -22.65 9.22 21.55
CA VAL A 133 -23.24 9.40 20.21
C VAL A 133 -24.76 9.27 20.31
N SER A 134 -25.49 10.20 19.71
CA SER A 134 -26.94 10.18 19.68
C SER A 134 -27.46 8.91 19.00
N SER A 135 -28.47 8.28 19.60
CA SER A 135 -29.16 7.12 19.03
C SER A 135 -29.96 7.45 17.76
N GLU A 136 -30.38 8.71 17.62
CA GLU A 136 -31.21 9.17 16.49
C GLU A 136 -30.34 9.62 15.30
N ASN A 137 -29.16 10.20 15.58
CA ASN A 137 -28.29 10.73 14.54
C ASN A 137 -26.83 10.40 14.83
N PRO A 138 -26.19 9.52 14.05
CA PRO A 138 -24.81 9.08 14.29
C PRO A 138 -23.74 10.19 14.06
N ASN A 139 -24.13 11.35 13.55
CA ASN A 139 -23.25 12.51 13.42
C ASN A 139 -23.31 13.44 14.64
N VAL A 140 -24.17 13.16 15.62
CA VAL A 140 -24.37 14.01 16.78
C VAL A 140 -23.77 13.35 18.01
N VAL A 141 -22.97 14.09 18.75
CA VAL A 141 -22.47 13.72 20.07
C VAL A 141 -23.15 14.56 21.11
N VAL A 142 -23.81 13.90 22.06
CA VAL A 142 -24.42 14.53 23.22
C VAL A 142 -23.36 14.59 24.32
N LEU A 143 -23.12 15.81 24.82
CA LEU A 143 -22.18 16.08 25.89
C LEU A 143 -22.94 16.55 27.13
N THR A 144 -22.53 16.02 28.28
CA THR A 144 -23.05 16.50 29.58
C THR A 144 -21.91 17.18 30.33
N THR A 145 -22.22 18.33 30.93
CA THR A 145 -21.24 19.13 31.66
C THR A 145 -21.51 19.05 33.20
N GLU A 146 -20.43 19.22 33.98
CA GLU A 146 -20.53 19.17 35.45
C GLU A 146 -21.31 20.33 36.02
N ASN A 147 -21.20 21.51 35.39
CA ASN A 147 -21.88 22.73 35.81
C ASN A 147 -22.70 23.31 34.67
N PRO A 148 -23.88 23.93 34.97
CA PRO A 148 -24.69 24.57 33.95
C PRO A 148 -23.97 25.78 33.33
N VAL A 149 -24.18 25.98 32.05
CA VAL A 149 -23.55 27.06 31.30
C VAL A 149 -24.30 28.38 31.55
N GLN A 150 -23.54 29.42 31.79
CA GLN A 150 -24.11 30.74 32.09
C GLN A 150 -24.62 31.42 30.82
N LYS A 151 -25.90 31.87 30.87
CA LYS A 151 -26.54 32.59 29.75
C LYS A 151 -25.86 33.95 29.51
N LYS A 152 -25.72 34.33 28.25
CA LYS A 152 -25.06 35.55 27.74
C LYS A 152 -23.53 35.55 27.73
N LEU A 153 -22.86 34.46 28.11
CA LEU A 153 -21.42 34.35 27.98
C LEU A 153 -21.07 33.66 26.68
N ALA A 154 -19.90 34.01 26.14
CA ALA A 154 -19.30 33.32 25.01
C ALA A 154 -18.36 32.20 25.50
N TYR A 155 -18.51 31.04 24.92
CA TYR A 155 -17.68 29.89 25.21
C TYR A 155 -16.92 29.43 23.96
N ARG A 156 -15.74 28.94 24.15
CA ARG A 156 -14.96 28.26 23.13
C ARG A 156 -15.05 26.75 23.41
N VAL A 157 -15.48 26.00 22.40
CA VAL A 157 -15.46 24.55 22.42
C VAL A 157 -14.26 24.10 21.63
N THR A 158 -13.43 23.28 22.22
CA THR A 158 -12.30 22.63 21.54
C THR A 158 -12.53 21.13 21.58
N VAL A 159 -12.50 20.49 20.41
CA VAL A 159 -12.57 19.02 20.27
C VAL A 159 -11.31 18.59 19.53
N GLY A 160 -10.38 17.99 20.24
CA GLY A 160 -9.06 17.68 19.70
C GLY A 160 -8.29 18.93 19.26
N VAL A 161 -8.06 19.10 17.96
CA VAL A 161 -7.34 20.27 17.39
C VAL A 161 -8.27 21.36 16.85
N HIS A 162 -9.60 21.16 16.90
CA HIS A 162 -10.59 22.12 16.38
C HIS A 162 -11.25 22.89 17.51
N ASN A 163 -11.33 24.17 17.31
CA ASN A 163 -12.02 25.06 18.22
C ASN A 163 -13.08 25.88 17.48
N GLY A 164 -14.17 26.17 18.16
CA GLY A 164 -15.23 27.06 17.70
C GLY A 164 -15.74 27.88 18.85
N THR A 165 -16.07 29.14 18.58
CA THR A 165 -16.61 30.05 19.61
C THR A 165 -18.10 30.20 19.43
N PHE A 166 -18.85 30.01 20.48
CA PHE A 166 -20.31 30.20 20.49
C PHE A 166 -20.77 31.06 21.67
N THR A 167 -21.89 31.70 21.50
CA THR A 167 -22.50 32.52 22.56
C THR A 167 -23.86 31.91 22.94
N VAL A 168 -24.02 31.62 24.22
CA VAL A 168 -25.29 31.12 24.76
C VAL A 168 -26.33 32.24 24.80
N ARG A 169 -27.39 32.13 23.98
CA ARG A 169 -28.49 33.10 23.93
C ARG A 169 -29.52 32.84 25.05
N LYS A 170 -30.29 33.90 25.39
CA LYS A 170 -31.25 33.92 26.48
C LYS A 170 -32.39 32.88 26.34
N GLU A 171 -32.63 32.33 25.16
CA GLU A 171 -33.80 31.51 24.83
C GLU A 171 -33.47 30.03 24.53
N GLY A 172 -32.26 29.56 24.86
CA GLY A 172 -31.91 28.15 24.74
C GLY A 172 -31.90 27.54 23.32
N LYS A 173 -31.96 28.36 22.26
CA LYS A 173 -31.98 27.88 20.89
C LYS A 173 -30.57 27.88 20.26
N ALA A 174 -30.38 26.94 19.35
CA ALA A 174 -29.18 26.68 18.57
C ALA A 174 -28.39 27.96 18.24
N VAL A 175 -27.12 27.95 18.56
CA VAL A 175 -26.20 29.02 18.24
C VAL A 175 -25.29 28.53 17.09
N ALA A 176 -25.36 29.23 15.97
CA ALA A 176 -24.45 28.96 14.87
C ALA A 176 -23.01 29.26 15.33
N ILE A 177 -22.18 28.25 15.32
CA ILE A 177 -20.73 28.45 15.45
C ILE A 177 -20.24 28.97 14.10
N LYS A 178 -19.54 30.09 14.11
CA LYS A 178 -18.56 30.35 13.07
C LYS A 178 -17.39 29.43 13.34
N ASP A 179 -17.29 28.38 12.55
CA ASP A 179 -16.06 27.61 12.47
C ASP A 179 -14.93 28.62 12.15
N GLU A 180 -14.12 28.93 13.12
CA GLU A 180 -12.83 29.55 12.84
C GLU A 180 -12.01 28.41 12.24
N LYS A 181 -12.16 28.22 10.93
CA LYS A 181 -11.22 27.41 10.13
C LYS A 181 -9.85 27.72 10.65
N SER A 182 -9.12 26.71 11.10
CA SER A 182 -7.71 26.87 11.35
C SER A 182 -7.16 27.67 10.19
N THR A 183 -6.77 28.89 10.44
CA THR A 183 -6.26 29.85 9.43
C THR A 183 -4.89 29.39 8.91
N ASP A 184 -4.35 28.33 9.49
CA ASP A 184 -3.10 27.73 9.07
C ASP A 184 -3.36 26.64 8.03
N THR A 185 -3.15 27.01 6.76
CA THR A 185 -3.27 26.12 5.59
C THR A 185 -2.40 24.87 5.75
N MET A 186 -1.29 24.95 6.49
CA MET A 186 -0.37 23.85 6.73
C MET A 186 -1.00 22.83 7.70
N ASP A 187 -1.65 23.28 8.75
CA ASP A 187 -2.32 22.45 9.74
C ASP A 187 -3.54 21.73 9.10
N TYR A 188 -4.26 22.45 8.23
CA TYR A 188 -5.33 21.88 7.42
C TYR A 188 -4.84 20.74 6.52
N LEU A 189 -3.71 20.93 5.83
CA LEU A 189 -3.12 19.91 4.94
C LEU A 189 -2.53 18.73 5.71
N LEU A 190 -1.91 18.95 6.86
CA LEU A 190 -1.33 17.90 7.71
C LEU A 190 -2.39 16.97 8.32
N ASN A 191 -3.59 17.52 8.57
CA ASN A 191 -4.72 16.77 9.11
C ASN A 191 -5.61 16.13 8.05
N MET A 192 -5.33 16.36 6.76
CA MET A 192 -6.06 15.75 5.66
C MET A 192 -5.57 14.32 5.43
N ARG A 193 -6.48 13.35 5.55
CA ARG A 193 -6.24 11.97 5.14
C ARG A 193 -6.73 11.78 3.70
N VAL A 194 -5.79 11.51 2.81
CA VAL A 194 -6.09 11.10 1.44
C VAL A 194 -6.00 9.58 1.36
N TRP A 195 -7.02 8.94 0.88
CA TRP A 195 -7.06 7.48 0.74
C TRP A 195 -7.67 7.05 -0.58
N LEU A 196 -7.28 5.85 -1.02
CA LEU A 196 -7.85 5.23 -2.21
C LEU A 196 -9.07 4.40 -1.79
N ASN A 197 -10.23 4.72 -2.35
CA ASN A 197 -11.47 4.02 -2.06
C ASN A 197 -11.82 3.09 -3.23
N PHE A 198 -11.64 1.80 -3.03
CA PHE A 198 -12.04 0.76 -3.97
C PHE A 198 -13.43 0.17 -3.65
N GLY A 199 -14.12 0.71 -2.65
CA GLY A 199 -15.39 0.18 -2.17
C GLY A 199 -15.20 -0.97 -1.18
N LYS A 200 -16.30 -1.70 -0.95
CA LYS A 200 -16.33 -2.83 -0.02
C LYS A 200 -16.22 -4.16 -0.76
N SER A 201 -15.66 -5.16 -0.11
CA SER A 201 -15.65 -6.54 -0.59
C SER A 201 -17.05 -7.14 -0.51
N HIS A 202 -17.48 -7.79 -1.60
CA HIS A 202 -18.81 -8.41 -1.67
C HIS A 202 -18.81 -9.91 -1.36
N ARG A 203 -17.70 -10.61 -1.58
CA ARG A 203 -17.63 -12.06 -1.56
C ARG A 203 -16.52 -12.67 -0.70
N VAL A 204 -15.36 -12.01 -0.59
CA VAL A 204 -14.20 -12.56 0.14
C VAL A 204 -14.30 -12.27 1.62
N GLN A 205 -14.50 -10.99 1.97
CA GLN A 205 -14.77 -10.53 3.34
C GLN A 205 -15.89 -9.49 3.29
N THR A 206 -17.11 -10.01 3.23
CA THR A 206 -18.32 -9.23 3.00
C THR A 206 -18.45 -8.03 3.94
N GLY A 207 -18.64 -6.85 3.33
CA GLY A 207 -18.89 -5.61 4.04
C GLY A 207 -17.65 -4.86 4.54
N LEU A 208 -16.44 -5.47 4.49
CA LEU A 208 -15.20 -4.78 4.86
C LEU A 208 -14.67 -3.93 3.70
N ASP A 209 -13.99 -2.84 4.03
CA ASP A 209 -13.33 -2.00 3.05
C ASP A 209 -12.15 -2.74 2.39
N VAL A 210 -12.10 -2.70 1.06
CA VAL A 210 -11.06 -3.40 0.27
C VAL A 210 -9.65 -2.94 0.65
N THR A 211 -9.46 -1.65 0.92
CA THR A 211 -8.17 -1.10 1.36
C THR A 211 -7.72 -1.67 2.70
N GLU A 212 -8.64 -1.90 3.62
CA GLU A 212 -8.35 -2.48 4.93
C GLU A 212 -7.96 -3.97 4.81
N ILE A 213 -8.67 -4.72 3.98
CA ILE A 213 -8.36 -6.13 3.67
C ILE A 213 -6.93 -6.24 3.12
N ILE A 214 -6.58 -5.41 2.14
CA ILE A 214 -5.26 -5.40 1.51
C ILE A 214 -4.20 -5.00 2.54
N ALA A 215 -4.41 -3.92 3.29
CA ALA A 215 -3.46 -3.40 4.28
C ALA A 215 -3.11 -4.45 5.36
N SER A 216 -4.09 -5.23 5.82
CA SER A 216 -3.87 -6.28 6.82
C SER A 216 -2.91 -7.37 6.36
N LYS A 217 -2.80 -7.62 5.04
CA LYS A 217 -2.01 -8.71 4.45
C LYS A 217 -0.66 -8.26 3.90
N ILE A 218 -0.53 -6.99 3.52
CA ILE A 218 0.71 -6.41 2.95
C ILE A 218 1.89 -6.64 3.88
N ALA A 219 1.74 -6.38 5.18
CA ALA A 219 2.84 -6.44 6.14
C ALA A 219 3.51 -7.83 6.20
N ILE A 220 2.72 -8.91 6.11
CA ILE A 220 3.23 -10.28 6.14
C ILE A 220 3.96 -10.61 4.85
N SER A 221 3.33 -10.36 3.68
CA SER A 221 3.95 -10.61 2.37
C SER A 221 5.24 -9.80 2.20
N MET A 222 5.22 -8.51 2.57
CA MET A 222 6.38 -7.64 2.48
C MET A 222 7.53 -8.12 3.38
N ARG A 223 7.25 -8.55 4.61
CA ARG A 223 8.27 -9.07 5.52
C ARG A 223 8.96 -10.30 4.93
N ILE A 224 8.18 -11.29 4.47
CA ILE A 224 8.73 -12.52 3.86
C ILE A 224 9.47 -12.19 2.57
N GLY A 225 8.88 -11.36 1.70
CA GLY A 225 9.45 -10.99 0.42
C GLY A 225 10.75 -10.20 0.54
N LEU A 226 10.83 -9.20 1.44
CA LEU A 226 12.06 -8.42 1.66
C LEU A 226 13.19 -9.28 2.24
N CYS A 227 12.88 -10.17 3.19
CA CYS A 227 13.88 -11.11 3.71
C CYS A 227 14.37 -12.07 2.61
N ALA A 228 13.45 -12.61 1.79
CA ALA A 228 13.82 -13.47 0.67
C ALA A 228 14.69 -12.73 -0.36
N LEU A 229 14.36 -11.47 -0.67
CA LEU A 229 15.14 -10.61 -1.55
C LEU A 229 16.54 -10.33 -0.97
N ALA A 230 16.62 -10.04 0.32
CA ALA A 230 17.90 -9.83 1.01
C ALA A 230 18.79 -11.08 0.94
N ILE A 231 18.22 -12.27 1.18
CA ILE A 231 18.92 -13.56 1.02
C ILE A 231 19.38 -13.72 -0.43
N ALA A 232 18.50 -13.44 -1.40
CA ALA A 232 18.82 -13.59 -2.82
C ALA A 232 19.97 -12.68 -3.26
N LEU A 233 20.00 -11.44 -2.78
CA LEU A 233 21.10 -10.51 -3.06
C LEU A 233 22.39 -10.92 -2.35
N ALA A 234 22.30 -11.29 -1.07
CA ALA A 234 23.46 -11.67 -0.27
C ALA A 234 24.15 -12.96 -0.75
N VAL A 235 23.40 -13.86 -1.38
CA VAL A 235 23.91 -15.13 -1.90
C VAL A 235 24.16 -15.06 -3.41
N GLY A 236 23.16 -14.61 -4.17
CA GLY A 236 23.19 -14.65 -5.65
C GLY A 236 24.25 -13.71 -6.25
N VAL A 237 24.36 -12.47 -5.75
CA VAL A 237 25.34 -11.52 -6.28
C VAL A 237 26.79 -11.97 -6.03
N PRO A 238 27.21 -12.34 -4.79
CA PRO A 238 28.57 -12.84 -4.57
C PRO A 238 28.88 -14.11 -5.34
N LEU A 239 27.95 -15.05 -5.44
CA LEU A 239 28.14 -16.26 -6.23
C LEU A 239 28.30 -15.96 -7.72
N GLY A 240 27.52 -15.01 -8.28
CA GLY A 240 27.68 -14.55 -9.65
C GLY A 240 29.04 -13.87 -9.92
N ILE A 241 29.55 -13.09 -8.95
CA ILE A 241 30.91 -12.52 -9.02
C ILE A 241 31.97 -13.63 -9.02
N MET A 242 31.82 -14.63 -8.15
CA MET A 242 32.72 -15.76 -8.06
C MET A 242 32.74 -16.60 -9.37
N GLN A 243 31.57 -16.86 -9.94
CA GLN A 243 31.45 -17.54 -11.23
C GLN A 243 32.18 -16.78 -12.35
N ALA A 244 32.01 -15.45 -12.43
CA ALA A 244 32.68 -14.63 -13.42
C ALA A 244 34.21 -14.62 -13.21
N ARG A 245 34.69 -14.65 -11.97
CA ARG A 245 36.10 -14.70 -11.61
C ARG A 245 36.74 -16.02 -12.02
N TYR A 246 36.06 -17.12 -11.79
CA TYR A 246 36.52 -18.48 -12.06
C TYR A 246 35.80 -19.08 -13.27
N LYS A 247 35.59 -18.23 -14.29
CA LYS A 247 34.90 -18.60 -15.52
C LYS A 247 35.48 -19.89 -16.09
N ASP A 248 34.61 -20.78 -16.59
CA ASP A 248 34.93 -22.10 -17.15
C ASP A 248 35.58 -23.10 -16.15
N GLY A 249 35.60 -22.75 -14.84
CA GLY A 249 36.04 -23.63 -13.75
C GLY A 249 34.89 -24.36 -13.05
N LEU A 250 35.21 -25.18 -12.04
CA LEU A 250 34.23 -25.97 -11.29
C LEU A 250 33.16 -25.14 -10.61
N LEU A 251 33.52 -23.99 -10.02
CA LEU A 251 32.55 -23.06 -9.38
C LEU A 251 31.60 -22.49 -10.41
N ASP A 252 32.06 -22.14 -11.57
CA ASP A 252 31.22 -21.65 -12.66
C ASP A 252 30.30 -22.75 -13.17
N GLY A 253 30.82 -23.94 -13.39
CA GLY A 253 30.01 -25.10 -13.81
C GLY A 253 28.92 -25.47 -12.79
N ALA A 254 29.27 -25.52 -11.51
CA ALA A 254 28.32 -25.83 -10.43
C ALA A 254 27.21 -24.77 -10.32
N GLY A 255 27.56 -23.47 -10.41
CA GLY A 255 26.58 -22.41 -10.36
C GLY A 255 25.70 -22.37 -11.61
N GLN A 256 26.20 -22.67 -12.78
CA GLN A 256 25.36 -22.81 -13.99
C GLN A 256 24.41 -24.00 -13.86
N ALA A 257 24.89 -25.15 -13.36
CA ALA A 257 24.05 -26.32 -13.10
C ALA A 257 22.93 -26.00 -12.12
N PHE A 258 23.23 -25.29 -11.02
CA PHE A 258 22.23 -24.81 -10.08
C PHE A 258 21.17 -23.89 -10.76
N THR A 259 21.65 -22.93 -11.56
CA THR A 259 20.74 -22.00 -12.26
C THR A 259 19.84 -22.74 -13.26
N ILE A 260 20.41 -23.70 -14.01
CA ILE A 260 19.65 -24.54 -14.94
C ILE A 260 18.61 -25.36 -14.17
N PHE A 261 19.02 -26.00 -13.08
CA PHE A 261 18.14 -26.81 -12.25
C PHE A 261 16.93 -25.98 -11.74
N ILE A 262 17.19 -24.83 -11.12
CA ILE A 262 16.13 -23.97 -10.57
C ILE A 262 15.17 -23.46 -11.67
N ASN A 263 15.68 -23.16 -12.86
CA ASN A 263 14.83 -22.66 -13.96
C ASN A 263 14.11 -23.78 -14.74
N ALA A 264 14.66 -24.99 -14.77
CA ALA A 264 14.06 -26.14 -15.48
C ALA A 264 13.00 -26.87 -14.63
N VAL A 265 13.18 -26.88 -13.30
CA VAL A 265 12.25 -27.56 -12.38
C VAL A 265 11.08 -26.62 -12.03
N PRO A 266 9.82 -27.12 -12.10
CA PRO A 266 8.67 -26.32 -11.69
C PRO A 266 8.84 -25.79 -10.25
N SER A 267 8.52 -24.52 -10.03
CA SER A 267 8.76 -23.83 -8.74
C SER A 267 8.13 -24.55 -7.55
N LEU A 268 6.93 -25.16 -7.74
CA LEU A 268 6.27 -25.93 -6.67
C LEU A 268 7.14 -27.13 -6.21
N VAL A 269 7.81 -27.81 -7.14
CA VAL A 269 8.71 -28.92 -6.80
C VAL A 269 9.92 -28.41 -6.03
N THR A 270 10.51 -27.31 -6.46
CA THR A 270 11.63 -26.66 -5.74
C THR A 270 11.22 -26.26 -4.32
N TYR A 271 10.05 -25.65 -4.15
CA TYR A 271 9.54 -25.28 -2.82
C TYR A 271 9.27 -26.52 -1.94
N PHE A 272 8.73 -27.58 -2.53
CA PHE A 272 8.52 -28.86 -1.85
C PHE A 272 9.84 -29.49 -1.39
N LEU A 273 10.89 -29.46 -2.22
CA LEU A 273 12.22 -29.93 -1.84
C LEU A 273 12.79 -29.11 -0.68
N VAL A 274 12.67 -27.78 -0.72
CA VAL A 274 13.09 -26.89 0.38
C VAL A 274 12.31 -27.22 1.66
N MET A 275 11.02 -27.43 1.55
CA MET A 275 10.15 -27.79 2.68
C MET A 275 10.58 -29.11 3.35
N ILE A 276 10.78 -30.17 2.55
CA ILE A 276 11.20 -31.47 3.07
C ILE A 276 12.60 -31.40 3.66
N ALA A 277 13.55 -30.84 2.93
CA ALA A 277 14.94 -30.72 3.39
C ALA A 277 15.00 -29.90 4.67
N GLY A 278 14.36 -28.74 4.71
CA GLY A 278 14.39 -27.86 5.87
C GLY A 278 13.71 -28.48 7.11
N SER A 279 12.59 -29.18 6.91
CA SER A 279 11.92 -29.85 8.03
C SER A 279 12.71 -31.07 8.53
N ARG A 280 13.20 -31.94 7.61
CA ARG A 280 13.88 -33.18 8.02
C ARG A 280 15.30 -32.98 8.53
N LEU A 281 16.05 -32.06 7.93
CA LEU A 281 17.46 -31.84 8.29
C LEU A 281 17.64 -30.85 9.44
N PHE A 282 16.76 -29.85 9.52
CA PHE A 282 16.88 -28.76 10.48
C PHE A 282 15.73 -28.65 11.48
N GLY A 283 14.72 -29.53 11.39
CA GLY A 283 13.55 -29.50 12.29
C GLY A 283 12.70 -28.23 12.18
N LEU A 284 12.73 -27.55 11.02
CA LEU A 284 11.98 -26.32 10.82
C LEU A 284 10.49 -26.58 10.60
N PRO A 285 9.60 -25.72 11.14
CA PRO A 285 8.16 -25.86 10.95
C PRO A 285 7.78 -25.74 9.47
N ILE A 286 6.92 -26.62 9.00
CA ILE A 286 6.41 -26.64 7.62
C ILE A 286 5.37 -25.52 7.41
N GLN A 287 4.45 -25.38 8.37
CA GLN A 287 3.37 -24.39 8.31
C GLN A 287 3.78 -23.09 8.97
N TYR A 288 3.45 -21.98 8.32
CA TYR A 288 3.66 -20.65 8.88
C TYR A 288 2.69 -20.38 10.03
N THR A 289 3.20 -19.87 11.12
CA THR A 289 2.43 -19.38 12.28
C THR A 289 2.97 -18.02 12.71
N VAL A 290 2.07 -17.09 13.02
CA VAL A 290 2.45 -15.71 13.40
C VAL A 290 3.26 -15.69 14.71
N THR A 291 2.98 -16.64 15.60
CA THR A 291 3.61 -16.73 16.93
C THR A 291 4.99 -17.38 16.93
N ASP A 292 5.35 -18.13 15.87
CA ASP A 292 6.67 -18.77 15.77
C ASP A 292 7.50 -18.16 14.64
N PRO A 293 8.51 -17.33 14.95
CA PRO A 293 9.39 -16.75 13.93
C PRO A 293 10.13 -17.75 13.07
N LYS A 294 10.40 -18.99 13.58
CA LYS A 294 11.08 -20.04 12.81
C LYS A 294 10.24 -20.53 11.64
N SER A 295 8.92 -20.42 11.74
CA SER A 295 7.99 -20.83 10.68
C SER A 295 8.12 -19.97 9.40
N ALA A 296 8.70 -18.78 9.49
CA ALA A 296 8.94 -17.91 8.32
C ALA A 296 10.21 -18.31 7.53
N ILE A 297 11.12 -19.10 8.09
CA ILE A 297 12.41 -19.42 7.46
C ILE A 297 12.23 -20.19 6.16
N LEU A 298 11.43 -21.26 6.16
CA LEU A 298 11.21 -22.07 4.96
C LEU A 298 10.54 -21.29 3.83
N PRO A 299 9.46 -20.51 4.05
CA PRO A 299 8.90 -19.62 3.05
C PRO A 299 9.93 -18.64 2.46
N MET A 300 10.77 -18.02 3.31
CA MET A 300 11.80 -17.07 2.87
C MET A 300 12.87 -17.74 2.00
N ILE A 301 13.36 -18.92 2.40
CA ILE A 301 14.35 -19.68 1.61
C ILE A 301 13.72 -20.14 0.29
N ALA A 302 12.53 -20.73 0.32
CA ALA A 302 11.84 -21.19 -0.89
C ALA A 302 11.67 -20.04 -1.90
N LEU A 303 11.17 -18.89 -1.44
CA LEU A 303 10.96 -17.70 -2.27
C LEU A 303 12.29 -17.15 -2.83
N SER A 304 13.39 -17.26 -2.07
CA SER A 304 14.69 -16.74 -2.48
C SER A 304 15.37 -17.57 -3.58
N MET A 305 15.05 -18.88 -3.74
CA MET A 305 15.76 -19.78 -4.67
C MET A 305 15.79 -19.28 -6.11
N GLY A 306 14.63 -18.93 -6.66
CA GLY A 306 14.52 -18.39 -8.02
C GLY A 306 15.26 -17.05 -8.19
N SER A 307 15.18 -16.20 -7.18
CA SER A 307 15.85 -14.91 -7.18
C SER A 307 17.37 -15.05 -7.05
N ILE A 308 17.85 -15.99 -6.23
CA ILE A 308 19.29 -16.34 -6.15
C ILE A 308 19.82 -16.74 -7.52
N ALA A 309 19.15 -17.69 -8.19
CA ALA A 309 19.52 -18.15 -9.52
C ALA A 309 19.55 -17.02 -10.54
N SER A 310 18.55 -16.13 -10.50
CA SER A 310 18.45 -14.98 -11.40
C SER A 310 19.56 -13.96 -11.15
N TYR A 311 19.79 -13.53 -9.91
CA TYR A 311 20.84 -12.55 -9.58
C TYR A 311 22.23 -13.10 -9.86
N MET A 312 22.46 -14.39 -9.59
CA MET A 312 23.72 -15.09 -9.89
C MET A 312 24.00 -15.12 -11.40
N LEU A 313 22.98 -15.49 -12.21
CA LEU A 313 23.07 -15.53 -13.67
C LEU A 313 23.36 -14.14 -14.26
N TRP A 314 22.59 -13.13 -13.87
CA TRP A 314 22.74 -11.80 -14.43
C TRP A 314 24.03 -11.13 -13.99
N MET A 315 24.44 -11.29 -12.71
CA MET A 315 25.69 -10.75 -12.22
C MET A 315 26.90 -11.39 -12.96
N ARG A 316 26.89 -12.73 -13.13
CA ARG A 316 27.89 -13.42 -13.92
C ARG A 316 27.97 -12.87 -15.35
N ARG A 317 26.82 -12.72 -16.03
CA ARG A 317 26.76 -12.19 -17.41
C ARG A 317 27.40 -10.82 -17.50
N TYR A 318 26.91 -9.89 -16.69
CA TYR A 318 27.40 -8.51 -16.72
C TYR A 318 28.88 -8.40 -16.38
N MET A 319 29.36 -9.22 -15.44
CA MET A 319 30.80 -9.28 -15.11
C MET A 319 31.62 -9.79 -16.24
N VAL A 320 31.19 -10.86 -16.93
CA VAL A 320 31.91 -11.44 -18.06
C VAL A 320 31.94 -10.48 -19.25
N ASP A 321 30.81 -9.83 -19.55
CA ASP A 321 30.72 -8.83 -20.61
C ASP A 321 31.66 -7.65 -20.34
N GLU A 322 31.73 -7.20 -19.09
CA GLU A 322 32.58 -6.08 -18.69
C GLU A 322 34.06 -6.44 -18.73
N LEU A 323 34.43 -7.70 -18.36
CA LEU A 323 35.79 -8.20 -18.43
C LEU A 323 36.40 -8.20 -19.84
N ASN A 324 35.56 -8.26 -20.88
CA ASN A 324 35.97 -8.29 -22.28
C ASN A 324 36.19 -6.89 -22.88
N LYS A 325 35.92 -5.80 -22.13
CA LYS A 325 36.12 -4.42 -22.61
C LYS A 325 37.58 -4.04 -22.74
N ASP A 326 37.90 -3.20 -23.73
CA ASP A 326 39.30 -2.80 -24.02
C ASP A 326 39.96 -2.05 -22.87
N TYR A 327 39.21 -1.23 -22.11
CA TYR A 327 39.76 -0.51 -20.96
C TYR A 327 40.22 -1.47 -19.84
N ILE A 328 39.66 -2.66 -19.75
CA ILE A 328 40.08 -3.69 -18.81
C ILE A 328 41.43 -4.30 -19.26
N ARG A 329 41.61 -4.51 -20.58
CA ARG A 329 42.90 -4.94 -21.14
C ARG A 329 43.97 -3.90 -20.83
N LEU A 330 43.66 -2.61 -21.01
CA LEU A 330 44.57 -1.52 -20.68
C LEU A 330 44.93 -1.50 -19.18
N ALA A 331 43.97 -1.71 -18.29
CA ALA A 331 44.24 -1.78 -16.84
C ALA A 331 45.17 -2.93 -16.47
N LYS A 332 45.01 -4.09 -17.10
CA LYS A 332 45.93 -5.24 -16.93
C LYS A 332 47.34 -4.95 -17.46
N LEU A 333 47.43 -4.27 -18.62
CA LEU A 333 48.74 -3.85 -19.18
C LEU A 333 49.46 -2.83 -18.28
N LYS A 334 48.75 -2.04 -17.52
CA LYS A 334 49.30 -1.14 -16.48
C LYS A 334 49.69 -1.85 -15.17
N GLY A 335 49.69 -3.20 -15.16
CA GLY A 335 50.15 -4.00 -14.02
C GLY A 335 49.15 -4.22 -12.91
N MET A 336 47.84 -3.88 -13.12
CA MET A 336 46.84 -4.13 -12.10
C MET A 336 46.58 -5.64 -11.95
N SER A 337 46.50 -6.10 -10.69
CA SER A 337 46.12 -7.49 -10.41
C SER A 337 44.68 -7.79 -10.81
N THR A 338 44.35 -9.06 -11.11
CA THR A 338 42.98 -9.48 -11.48
C THR A 338 41.96 -9.09 -10.43
N THR A 339 42.30 -9.21 -9.15
CA THR A 339 41.42 -8.79 -8.05
C THR A 339 41.17 -7.28 -8.06
N GLN A 340 42.18 -6.46 -8.24
CA GLN A 340 42.05 -5.00 -8.34
C GLN A 340 41.17 -4.61 -9.53
N VAL A 341 41.38 -5.24 -10.69
CA VAL A 341 40.56 -5.02 -11.89
C VAL A 341 39.09 -5.37 -11.62
N MET A 342 38.83 -6.53 -11.01
CA MET A 342 37.49 -7.01 -10.68
C MET A 342 36.75 -6.05 -9.80
N PHE A 343 37.30 -5.66 -8.64
CA PHE A 343 36.58 -4.84 -7.66
C PHE A 343 36.53 -3.35 -8.02
N ARG A 344 37.61 -2.82 -8.63
CA ARG A 344 37.72 -1.38 -8.89
C ARG A 344 37.06 -0.94 -10.22
N HIS A 345 37.05 -1.81 -11.22
CA HIS A 345 36.58 -1.48 -12.56
C HIS A 345 35.38 -2.29 -13.01
N VAL A 346 35.42 -3.62 -12.91
CA VAL A 346 34.38 -4.49 -13.46
C VAL A 346 33.13 -4.49 -12.64
N MET A 347 33.22 -4.74 -11.33
CA MET A 347 32.07 -4.88 -10.44
C MET A 347 31.20 -3.62 -10.43
N LYS A 348 31.82 -2.43 -10.37
CA LYS A 348 31.10 -1.18 -10.36
C LYS A 348 30.19 -1.02 -11.59
N ASN A 349 30.70 -1.31 -12.77
CA ASN A 349 29.94 -1.16 -14.01
C ASN A 349 28.96 -2.32 -14.24
N ALA A 350 29.37 -3.55 -13.90
CA ALA A 350 28.52 -4.73 -13.99
C ALA A 350 27.31 -4.72 -13.04
N PHE A 351 27.42 -4.01 -11.91
CA PHE A 351 26.32 -3.90 -10.94
C PHE A 351 25.23 -2.87 -11.36
N LEU A 352 25.56 -1.91 -12.24
CA LEU A 352 24.63 -0.87 -12.66
C LEU A 352 23.29 -1.41 -13.20
N PRO A 353 23.27 -2.36 -14.16
CA PRO A 353 22.01 -2.91 -14.65
C PRO A 353 21.21 -3.64 -13.56
N LEU A 354 21.89 -4.35 -12.63
CA LEU A 354 21.23 -4.99 -11.50
C LEU A 354 20.62 -3.96 -10.56
N ALA A 355 21.33 -2.88 -10.26
CA ALA A 355 20.86 -1.80 -9.41
C ALA A 355 19.57 -1.16 -9.95
N GLN A 356 19.44 -1.07 -11.29
CA GLN A 356 18.24 -0.56 -11.93
C GLN A 356 16.98 -1.41 -11.61
N TYR A 357 17.13 -2.72 -11.46
CA TYR A 357 16.02 -3.63 -11.13
C TYR A 357 15.69 -3.72 -9.65
N LEU A 358 16.55 -3.20 -8.75
CA LEU A 358 16.34 -3.31 -7.31
C LEU A 358 15.04 -2.64 -6.84
N PRO A 359 14.71 -1.38 -7.22
CA PRO A 359 13.46 -0.77 -6.80
C PRO A 359 12.22 -1.56 -7.22
N TYR A 360 12.23 -2.07 -8.46
CA TYR A 360 11.18 -2.95 -8.97
C TYR A 360 11.06 -4.23 -8.13
N SER A 361 12.18 -4.91 -7.86
CA SER A 361 12.19 -6.13 -7.05
C SER A 361 11.69 -5.89 -5.64
N VAL A 362 12.10 -4.78 -5.00
CA VAL A 362 11.64 -4.40 -3.65
C VAL A 362 10.14 -4.18 -3.64
N LEU A 363 9.61 -3.40 -4.57
CA LEU A 363 8.17 -3.10 -4.60
C LEU A 363 7.33 -4.33 -4.92
N LEU A 364 7.81 -5.23 -5.77
CA LEU A 364 7.10 -6.48 -6.05
C LEU A 364 7.00 -7.43 -4.85
N THR A 365 7.90 -7.31 -3.86
CA THR A 365 7.78 -8.14 -2.64
C THR A 365 6.50 -7.86 -1.86
N VAL A 366 5.91 -6.67 -2.02
CA VAL A 366 4.61 -6.30 -1.44
C VAL A 366 3.50 -7.22 -1.96
N GLY A 367 3.58 -7.61 -3.24
CA GLY A 367 2.59 -8.48 -3.88
C GLY A 367 2.54 -9.91 -3.34
N GLY A 368 3.58 -10.34 -2.61
CA GLY A 368 3.69 -11.70 -2.12
C GLY A 368 3.91 -12.73 -3.23
N SER A 369 3.80 -13.98 -2.87
CA SER A 369 3.92 -15.12 -3.80
C SER A 369 2.79 -16.10 -3.58
N ILE A 370 1.91 -16.24 -4.57
CA ILE A 370 0.75 -17.15 -4.53
C ILE A 370 1.19 -18.58 -4.16
N LEU A 371 2.24 -19.09 -4.81
CA LEU A 371 2.68 -20.46 -4.65
C LEU A 371 3.29 -20.73 -3.27
N VAL A 372 4.17 -19.83 -2.81
CA VAL A 372 4.81 -19.93 -1.49
C VAL A 372 3.78 -19.76 -0.38
N GLU A 373 2.91 -18.77 -0.51
CA GLU A 373 1.89 -18.47 0.50
C GLU A 373 0.89 -19.62 0.64
N LYS A 374 0.44 -20.24 -0.47
CA LYS A 374 -0.41 -21.43 -0.44
C LYS A 374 0.29 -22.63 0.16
N MET A 375 1.53 -22.86 -0.22
CA MET A 375 2.25 -24.08 0.20
C MET A 375 2.60 -24.07 1.68
N PHE A 376 2.98 -22.92 2.21
CA PHE A 376 3.39 -22.78 3.61
C PHE A 376 2.28 -22.23 4.53
N GLY A 377 1.08 -22.00 4.01
CA GLY A 377 -0.05 -21.45 4.79
C GLY A 377 0.15 -20.01 5.25
N VAL A 378 0.90 -19.21 4.50
CA VAL A 378 1.14 -17.80 4.84
C VAL A 378 -0.10 -16.96 4.50
N PRO A 379 -0.69 -16.22 5.46
CA PRO A 379 -1.89 -15.41 5.24
C PRO A 379 -1.55 -14.07 4.58
N GLY A 380 -0.83 -14.10 3.47
CA GLY A 380 -0.36 -12.93 2.74
C GLY A 380 -1.28 -12.42 1.65
N LEU A 381 -0.78 -11.45 0.86
CA LEU A 381 -1.50 -10.80 -0.23
C LEU A 381 -1.56 -11.66 -1.50
N GLY A 382 -0.57 -12.55 -1.72
CA GLY A 382 -0.47 -13.35 -2.94
C GLY A 382 -1.67 -14.27 -3.17
N ASN A 383 -2.26 -14.82 -2.10
CA ASN A 383 -3.46 -15.65 -2.19
C ASN A 383 -4.75 -14.85 -2.44
N LEU A 384 -4.74 -13.57 -2.11
CA LEU A 384 -5.97 -12.76 -2.13
C LEU A 384 -6.52 -12.55 -3.54
N LEU A 385 -5.64 -12.40 -4.55
CA LEU A 385 -6.06 -12.21 -5.94
C LEU A 385 -6.76 -13.45 -6.52
N PRO A 386 -6.18 -14.67 -6.46
CA PRO A 386 -6.89 -15.89 -6.89
C PRO A 386 -8.20 -16.11 -6.15
N ASP A 387 -8.24 -15.85 -4.85
CA ASP A 387 -9.47 -16.01 -4.06
C ASP A 387 -10.54 -14.99 -4.47
N ALA A 388 -10.15 -13.75 -4.75
CA ALA A 388 -11.05 -12.70 -5.24
C ALA A 388 -11.61 -13.04 -6.63
N ILE A 389 -10.76 -13.57 -7.53
CA ILE A 389 -11.19 -14.00 -8.87
C ILE A 389 -12.14 -15.19 -8.77
N ALA A 390 -11.78 -16.22 -7.98
CA ALA A 390 -12.59 -17.43 -7.83
C ALA A 390 -13.98 -17.13 -7.22
N LYS A 391 -14.06 -16.12 -6.36
CA LYS A 391 -15.30 -15.68 -5.74
C LYS A 391 -16.00 -14.54 -6.48
N TYR A 392 -15.43 -14.07 -7.59
CA TYR A 392 -15.96 -12.94 -8.38
C TYR A 392 -16.08 -11.62 -7.61
N ASP A 393 -15.17 -11.36 -6.67
CA ASP A 393 -15.15 -10.09 -5.91
C ASP A 393 -14.49 -8.98 -6.73
N SER A 394 -15.28 -8.33 -7.57
CA SER A 394 -14.81 -7.35 -8.56
C SER A 394 -14.03 -6.19 -7.93
N ASN A 395 -14.51 -5.65 -6.80
CA ASN A 395 -13.86 -4.53 -6.15
C ASN A 395 -12.47 -4.91 -5.63
N LEU A 396 -12.35 -6.09 -5.05
CA LEU A 396 -11.10 -6.61 -4.54
C LEU A 396 -10.11 -6.92 -5.68
N VAL A 397 -10.60 -7.50 -6.79
CA VAL A 397 -9.77 -7.76 -7.99
C VAL A 397 -9.22 -6.46 -8.56
N ILE A 398 -10.08 -5.44 -8.76
CA ILE A 398 -9.64 -4.13 -9.27
C ILE A 398 -8.56 -3.53 -8.38
N ALA A 399 -8.77 -3.54 -7.07
CA ALA A 399 -7.83 -2.96 -6.12
C ALA A 399 -6.47 -3.66 -6.12
N ILE A 400 -6.44 -5.00 -6.11
CA ILE A 400 -5.19 -5.77 -6.10
C ILE A 400 -4.44 -5.60 -7.41
N VAL A 401 -5.14 -5.65 -8.57
CA VAL A 401 -4.51 -5.43 -9.87
C VAL A 401 -3.99 -4.01 -9.98
N SER A 402 -4.74 -3.01 -9.50
CA SER A 402 -4.30 -1.61 -9.44
C SER A 402 -3.05 -1.44 -8.58
N LEU A 403 -2.99 -2.11 -7.44
CA LEU A 403 -1.83 -2.12 -6.57
C LEU A 403 -0.61 -2.71 -7.28
N TYR A 404 -0.73 -3.91 -7.87
CA TYR A 404 0.38 -4.57 -8.56
C TYR A 404 0.88 -3.77 -9.76
N ALA A 405 -0.03 -3.24 -10.58
CA ALA A 405 0.33 -2.39 -11.71
C ALA A 405 1.07 -1.13 -11.25
N SER A 406 0.56 -0.48 -10.20
CA SER A 406 1.17 0.74 -9.64
C SER A 406 2.56 0.45 -9.08
N LEU A 407 2.72 -0.60 -8.27
CA LEU A 407 4.01 -1.00 -7.70
C LEU A 407 5.02 -1.37 -8.78
N GLY A 408 4.60 -2.14 -9.78
CA GLY A 408 5.48 -2.54 -10.90
C GLY A 408 5.96 -1.33 -11.70
N ILE A 409 5.06 -0.43 -12.07
CA ILE A 409 5.40 0.75 -12.88
C ILE A 409 6.22 1.77 -12.08
N ILE A 410 5.88 2.01 -10.80
CA ILE A 410 6.66 2.86 -9.91
C ILE A 410 8.05 2.27 -9.70
N GLY A 411 8.16 0.95 -9.54
CA GLY A 411 9.44 0.27 -9.41
C GLY A 411 10.36 0.46 -10.61
N LEU A 412 9.82 0.32 -11.82
CA LEU A 412 10.56 0.58 -13.06
C LEU A 412 10.97 2.05 -13.17
N PHE A 413 10.08 2.97 -12.86
CA PHE A 413 10.38 4.41 -12.85
C PHE A 413 11.49 4.75 -11.87
N LEU A 414 11.43 4.23 -10.64
CA LEU A 414 12.47 4.42 -9.64
C LEU A 414 13.80 3.79 -10.06
N GLY A 415 13.75 2.65 -10.77
CA GLY A 415 14.93 2.02 -11.37
C GLY A 415 15.60 2.92 -12.40
N ASP A 416 14.84 3.55 -13.29
CA ASP A 416 15.36 4.52 -14.27
C ASP A 416 16.01 5.72 -13.56
N VAL A 417 15.37 6.24 -12.52
CA VAL A 417 15.93 7.35 -11.72
C VAL A 417 17.22 6.93 -11.02
N LEU A 418 17.24 5.75 -10.41
CA LEU A 418 18.43 5.21 -9.74
C LEU A 418 19.59 5.01 -10.71
N MET A 419 19.32 4.51 -11.91
CA MET A 419 20.35 4.33 -12.94
C MET A 419 20.99 5.68 -13.34
N ILE A 420 20.17 6.73 -13.50
CA ILE A 420 20.68 8.08 -13.81
C ILE A 420 21.55 8.63 -12.67
N MET A 421 21.18 8.35 -11.42
CA MET A 421 21.97 8.78 -10.25
C MET A 421 23.28 8.06 -10.14
N LEU A 422 23.33 6.77 -10.50
CA LEU A 422 24.53 5.93 -10.41
C LEU A 422 25.49 6.10 -11.59
N ASP A 423 24.96 6.33 -12.81
CA ASP A 423 25.76 6.59 -14.01
C ASP A 423 25.43 7.95 -14.65
N PRO A 424 26.15 9.01 -14.28
CA PRO A 424 25.93 10.35 -14.84
C PRO A 424 26.34 10.45 -16.33
N ARG A 425 26.94 9.42 -16.93
CA ARG A 425 27.31 9.39 -18.35
C ARG A 425 26.11 9.13 -19.25
N ILE A 426 25.00 8.62 -18.70
CA ILE A 426 23.76 8.45 -19.43
C ILE A 426 23.20 9.84 -19.70
N ARG A 427 23.59 10.40 -20.85
CA ARG A 427 22.99 11.64 -21.36
C ARG A 427 21.58 11.30 -21.85
N LEU A 428 20.59 11.81 -21.14
CA LEU A 428 19.20 11.77 -21.56
C LEU A 428 19.04 12.71 -22.77
N THR A 429 19.51 12.27 -23.94
CA THR A 429 19.30 13.02 -25.18
C THR A 429 17.84 12.92 -25.59
N GLU A 430 17.24 14.05 -25.99
CA GLU A 430 15.85 14.14 -26.49
C GLU A 430 15.60 13.35 -27.77
N LYS A 431 16.63 12.82 -28.41
CA LYS A 431 16.54 11.97 -29.58
C LYS A 431 16.53 10.50 -29.13
N GLY A 432 15.32 9.92 -29.09
CA GLY A 432 15.12 8.48 -29.04
C GLY A 432 15.74 7.84 -30.29
N GLY A 433 17.02 7.56 -30.21
CA GLY A 433 17.77 6.78 -31.17
C GLY A 433 18.15 5.47 -30.49
N SER A 434 17.53 4.40 -30.94
CA SER A 434 18.01 3.02 -30.75
C SER A 434 19.53 2.96 -31.00
N ARG A 435 20.27 2.45 -30.05
CA ARG A 435 21.52 1.75 -30.24
C ARG A 435 21.54 0.51 -29.38
#